data_302aeda4d76dec91e5315272eae83e98
#
_entry.id   302aeda4d76dec91e5315272eae83e98
#
_cell.length_a   1.000
_cell.length_b   1.000
_cell.length_c   1.000
_cell.angle_alpha   90.00
_cell.angle_beta   90.00
_cell.angle_gamma   90.00
#
_symmetry.space_group_name_H-M   'P 1'
#
loop_
_entity.id
_entity.type
_entity.pdbx_description
1 polymer ?
#
loop_
_entity_poly.entity_id
_entity_poly.type
_entity_poly.pdbx_seq_one_letter_code
_entity_poly.pdbx_strand_id
1 'polypeptide(L)'
;EDPASLLARIGSSTETIYGASTTSSHSLNYRDALVDSLGFSPQCRLLTLPQDRLVELTLSELRHGNPVLVMNDSHAFVCDGVRNDYLHFNLGWNGIGNGYFKVLKFPSDENKRGLFHSIMYKVVPDHSKGSEKYVKLDRKTRLKDVLTISEMETLHSLKVTGRLNGADIKLLRRMAGAVDDGDYMSWIG
;
A
#
# COMPACT_ATOMS: atom_id res chain seq x y z
N GLU A 1 11.46 10.33 7.39
CA GLU A 1 10.40 11.24 7.90
C GLU A 1 9.79 10.63 9.16
N ASP A 2 9.60 11.43 10.21
CA ASP A 2 8.95 10.92 11.42
C ASP A 2 7.42 10.80 11.20
N PRO A 3 6.74 9.92 11.95
CA PRO A 3 5.29 9.68 11.75
C PRO A 3 4.41 10.90 11.93
N ALA A 4 4.76 11.84 12.82
CA ALA A 4 3.96 13.04 13.05
C ALA A 4 4.05 14.00 11.85
N SER A 5 5.24 14.20 11.29
CA SER A 5 5.44 14.96 10.07
C SER A 5 4.73 14.35 8.87
N LEU A 6 4.75 13.02 8.74
CA LEU A 6 4.00 12.33 7.69
C LEU A 6 2.49 12.55 7.83
N LEU A 7 1.94 12.39 9.03
CA LEU A 7 0.52 12.60 9.29
C LEU A 7 0.11 14.06 9.03
N ALA A 8 0.93 15.02 9.43
CA ALA A 8 0.67 16.45 9.17
C ALA A 8 0.65 16.73 7.65
N ARG A 9 1.59 16.15 6.89
CA ARG A 9 1.63 16.28 5.44
C ARG A 9 0.42 15.64 4.78
N ILE A 10 0.02 14.44 5.20
CA ILE A 10 -1.19 13.78 4.71
C ILE A 10 -2.41 14.67 4.98
N GLY A 11 -2.59 15.13 6.21
CA GLY A 11 -3.73 15.96 6.60
C GLY A 11 -3.81 17.26 5.80
N SER A 12 -2.68 17.92 5.58
CA SER A 12 -2.61 19.11 4.73
C SER A 12 -2.94 18.82 3.27
N SER A 13 -2.38 17.74 2.71
CA SER A 13 -2.58 17.37 1.29
C SER A 13 -3.99 16.90 0.99
N THR A 14 -4.69 16.35 1.98
CA THR A 14 -6.09 15.90 1.85
C THR A 14 -7.10 16.97 2.29
N GLU A 15 -6.64 18.17 2.63
CA GLU A 15 -7.49 19.25 3.15
C GLU A 15 -8.34 18.79 4.34
N THR A 16 -7.71 18.06 5.26
CA THR A 16 -8.41 17.47 6.41
C THR A 16 -8.92 18.56 7.34
N ILE A 17 -10.21 18.49 7.67
CA ILE A 17 -10.85 19.37 8.67
C ILE A 17 -10.80 18.67 10.02
N TYR A 18 -10.00 19.24 10.94
CA TYR A 18 -9.86 18.75 12.30
C TYR A 18 -10.90 19.41 13.20
N GLY A 19 -11.91 18.68 13.61
CA GLY A 19 -12.95 19.15 14.53
C GLY A 19 -12.79 18.56 15.95
N ALA A 20 -13.48 19.14 16.90
CA ALA A 20 -13.41 18.71 18.30
C ALA A 20 -13.99 17.30 18.54
N SER A 21 -14.98 16.89 17.73
CA SER A 21 -15.65 15.60 17.87
C SER A 21 -15.44 14.68 16.67
N THR A 22 -15.14 15.23 15.50
CA THR A 22 -14.94 14.46 14.27
C THR A 22 -13.85 15.08 13.42
N THR A 23 -13.12 14.24 12.69
CA THR A 23 -12.16 14.67 11.67
C THR A 23 -12.63 14.13 10.34
N SER A 24 -12.64 14.96 9.30
CA SER A 24 -13.12 14.60 7.99
C SER A 24 -12.27 15.14 6.86
N SER A 25 -12.30 14.47 5.73
CA SER A 25 -11.68 14.92 4.48
C SER A 25 -12.54 14.45 3.30
N HIS A 26 -12.45 15.13 2.18
CA HIS A 26 -13.18 14.75 0.98
C HIS A 26 -12.42 13.68 0.20
N SER A 27 -13.10 12.60 -0.19
CA SER A 27 -12.46 11.44 -0.86
C SER A 27 -11.81 11.79 -2.21
N LEU A 28 -12.27 12.83 -2.89
CA LEU A 28 -11.63 13.32 -4.13
C LEU A 28 -10.21 13.84 -3.89
N ASN A 29 -9.93 14.40 -2.73
CA ASN A 29 -8.61 14.91 -2.39
C ASN A 29 -7.59 13.77 -2.16
N TYR A 30 -8.04 12.54 -1.86
CA TYR A 30 -7.14 11.42 -1.57
C TYR A 30 -6.27 11.03 -2.76
N ARG A 31 -6.86 11.00 -3.96
CA ARG A 31 -6.09 10.68 -5.17
C ARG A 31 -4.98 11.69 -5.42
N ASP A 32 -5.29 12.97 -5.34
CA ASP A 32 -4.34 14.05 -5.61
C ASP A 32 -3.27 14.12 -4.51
N ALA A 33 -3.66 13.92 -3.24
CA ALA A 33 -2.70 13.80 -2.14
C ALA A 33 -1.73 12.63 -2.34
N LEU A 34 -2.22 11.45 -2.72
CA LEU A 34 -1.39 10.27 -2.99
C LEU A 34 -0.41 10.53 -4.15
N VAL A 35 -0.88 11.05 -5.27
CA VAL A 35 -0.09 11.20 -6.49
C VAL A 35 0.86 12.40 -6.40
N ASP A 36 0.34 13.56 -6.01
CA ASP A 36 1.08 14.82 -6.12
C ASP A 36 1.97 15.08 -4.89
N SER A 37 1.55 14.59 -3.72
CA SER A 37 2.25 14.87 -2.45
C SER A 37 2.99 13.66 -1.88
N LEU A 38 2.54 12.43 -2.13
CA LEU A 38 3.08 11.24 -1.49
C LEU A 38 3.83 10.31 -2.45
N GLY A 39 3.91 10.66 -3.75
CA GLY A 39 4.72 9.92 -4.72
C GLY A 39 4.12 8.59 -5.19
N PHE A 40 2.81 8.46 -5.13
CA PHE A 40 2.11 7.30 -5.70
C PHE A 40 1.89 7.45 -7.21
N SER A 41 1.60 6.33 -7.86
CA SER A 41 1.43 6.24 -9.30
C SER A 41 0.33 7.16 -9.83
N PRO A 42 0.57 7.89 -10.94
CA PRO A 42 -0.47 8.67 -11.61
C PRO A 42 -1.61 7.81 -12.17
N GLN A 43 -1.46 6.48 -12.18
CA GLN A 43 -2.53 5.53 -12.50
C GLN A 43 -3.52 5.32 -11.35
N CYS A 44 -3.24 5.85 -10.16
CA CYS A 44 -4.16 5.83 -9.03
C CYS A 44 -5.50 6.47 -9.40
N ARG A 45 -6.60 5.79 -9.09
CA ARG A 45 -7.98 6.21 -9.46
C ARG A 45 -8.95 5.95 -8.32
N LEU A 46 -9.82 6.92 -8.06
CA LEU A 46 -11.03 6.70 -7.29
C LEU A 46 -12.09 6.09 -8.23
N LEU A 47 -12.58 4.91 -7.89
CA LEU A 47 -13.58 4.18 -8.66
C LEU A 47 -14.84 3.98 -7.82
N THR A 48 -15.99 4.35 -8.38
CA THR A 48 -17.34 4.06 -7.85
C THR A 48 -18.04 3.18 -8.87
N LEU A 49 -18.22 1.91 -8.55
CA LEU A 49 -18.74 0.88 -9.45
C LEU A 49 -19.70 -0.04 -8.67
N PRO A 50 -20.46 -0.90 -9.36
CA PRO A 50 -21.22 -1.97 -8.70
C PRO A 50 -20.31 -2.83 -7.81
N GLN A 51 -20.85 -3.31 -6.69
CA GLN A 51 -20.10 -4.02 -5.63
C GLN A 51 -19.30 -5.21 -6.15
N ASP A 52 -19.85 -6.00 -7.07
CA ASP A 52 -19.19 -7.16 -7.67
C ASP A 52 -17.91 -6.76 -8.43
N ARG A 53 -17.95 -5.64 -9.16
CA ARG A 53 -16.80 -5.11 -9.89
C ARG A 53 -15.75 -4.52 -8.96
N LEU A 54 -16.17 -3.84 -7.90
CA LEU A 54 -15.24 -3.33 -6.88
C LEU A 54 -14.52 -4.48 -6.17
N VAL A 55 -15.24 -5.55 -5.82
CA VAL A 55 -14.64 -6.76 -5.21
C VAL A 55 -13.65 -7.43 -6.15
N GLU A 56 -14.01 -7.59 -7.44
CA GLU A 56 -13.11 -8.18 -8.44
C GLU A 56 -11.81 -7.40 -8.57
N LEU A 57 -11.90 -6.07 -8.69
CA LEU A 57 -10.73 -5.19 -8.77
C LEU A 57 -9.89 -5.22 -7.49
N THR A 58 -10.53 -5.20 -6.33
CA THR A 58 -9.85 -5.33 -5.03
C THR A 58 -9.08 -6.66 -4.94
N LEU A 59 -9.71 -7.78 -5.30
CA LEU A 59 -9.06 -9.09 -5.34
C LEU A 59 -7.88 -9.13 -6.32
N SER A 60 -8.02 -8.46 -7.47
CA SER A 60 -6.93 -8.35 -8.45
C SER A 60 -5.73 -7.61 -7.86
N GLU A 61 -5.93 -6.46 -7.22
CA GLU A 61 -4.84 -5.69 -6.61
C GLU A 61 -4.17 -6.47 -5.47
N LEU A 62 -4.95 -7.07 -4.56
CA LEU A 62 -4.42 -7.85 -3.45
C LEU A 62 -3.58 -9.06 -3.90
N ARG A 63 -3.94 -9.70 -5.01
CA ARG A 63 -3.13 -10.80 -5.60
C ARG A 63 -1.79 -10.33 -6.15
N HIS A 64 -1.66 -9.05 -6.47
CA HIS A 64 -0.41 -8.41 -6.85
C HIS A 64 0.35 -7.81 -5.65
N GLY A 65 -0.14 -8.01 -4.43
CA GLY A 65 0.45 -7.43 -3.21
C GLY A 65 0.10 -5.96 -2.97
N ASN A 66 -0.85 -5.41 -3.73
CA ASN A 66 -1.22 -4.00 -3.62
C ASN A 66 -2.41 -3.83 -2.67
N PRO A 67 -2.30 -3.09 -1.57
CA PRO A 67 -3.43 -2.75 -0.73
C PRO A 67 -4.38 -1.80 -1.47
N VAL A 68 -5.65 -1.80 -1.05
CA VAL A 68 -6.70 -0.97 -1.64
C VAL A 68 -7.35 -0.15 -0.54
N LEU A 69 -7.42 1.17 -0.72
CA LEU A 69 -8.23 2.02 0.16
C LEU A 69 -9.69 1.87 -0.27
N VAL A 70 -10.54 1.48 0.63
CA VAL A 70 -11.97 1.26 0.41
C VAL A 70 -12.80 2.26 1.20
N MET A 71 -13.94 2.64 0.67
CA MET A 71 -14.78 3.70 1.24
C MET A 71 -16.25 3.30 1.24
N ASN A 72 -16.92 3.59 2.34
CA ASN A 72 -18.39 3.61 2.45
C ASN A 72 -18.88 5.02 2.79
N ASP A 73 -20.17 5.18 3.04
CA ASP A 73 -20.78 6.50 3.29
C ASP A 73 -20.22 7.23 4.52
N SER A 74 -19.58 6.54 5.44
CA SER A 74 -19.18 7.08 6.74
C SER A 74 -17.70 6.89 7.08
N HIS A 75 -16.99 6.04 6.34
CA HIS A 75 -15.63 5.65 6.70
C HIS A 75 -14.78 5.25 5.49
N ALA A 76 -13.48 5.53 5.57
CA ALA A 76 -12.46 5.05 4.66
C ALA A 76 -11.49 4.14 5.43
N PHE A 77 -11.16 2.97 4.88
CA PHE A 77 -10.32 1.98 5.54
C PHE A 77 -9.52 1.18 4.50
N VAL A 78 -8.56 0.40 4.95
CA VAL A 78 -7.66 -0.33 4.07
C VAL A 78 -8.08 -1.78 3.94
N CYS A 79 -8.13 -2.29 2.71
CA CYS A 79 -8.17 -3.71 2.41
C CYS A 79 -6.75 -4.15 2.03
N ASP A 80 -6.11 -4.96 2.86
CA ASP A 80 -4.69 -5.28 2.76
C ASP A 80 -4.40 -6.79 2.69
N GLY A 81 -5.43 -7.63 2.65
CA GLY A 81 -5.24 -9.06 2.57
C GLY A 81 -6.41 -9.83 1.98
N VAL A 82 -6.10 -11.03 1.46
CA VAL A 82 -7.09 -11.98 0.97
C VAL A 82 -6.74 -13.39 1.45
N ARG A 83 -7.75 -14.10 1.95
CA ARG A 83 -7.62 -15.51 2.34
C ARG A 83 -8.86 -16.27 1.91
N ASN A 84 -8.74 -17.12 0.91
CA ASN A 84 -9.89 -17.78 0.25
C ASN A 84 -10.92 -16.73 -0.22
N ASP A 85 -12.15 -16.79 0.33
CA ASP A 85 -13.27 -15.89 0.03
C ASP A 85 -13.40 -14.75 1.03
N TYR A 86 -12.36 -14.49 1.83
CA TYR A 86 -12.35 -13.46 2.85
C TYR A 86 -11.35 -12.36 2.51
N LEU A 87 -11.78 -11.10 2.64
CA LEU A 87 -10.94 -9.92 2.57
C LEU A 87 -10.56 -9.48 3.99
N HIS A 88 -9.31 -9.15 4.21
CA HIS A 88 -8.84 -8.54 5.44
C HIS A 88 -8.98 -7.03 5.36
N PHE A 89 -9.57 -6.45 6.41
CA PHE A 89 -9.70 -5.01 6.54
C PHE A 89 -9.00 -4.50 7.79
N ASN A 90 -8.25 -3.41 7.60
CA ASN A 90 -7.72 -2.57 8.66
C ASN A 90 -8.58 -1.30 8.73
N LEU A 91 -9.35 -1.20 9.80
CA LEU A 91 -10.31 -0.11 9.98
C LEU A 91 -9.68 1.20 10.48
N GLY A 92 -8.39 1.21 10.84
CA GLY A 92 -7.71 2.39 11.36
C GLY A 92 -8.06 2.75 12.81
N TRP A 93 -8.75 1.89 13.54
CA TRP A 93 -9.21 2.12 14.93
C TRP A 93 -8.31 1.41 15.93
N ASN A 94 -7.00 1.60 15.84
CA ASN A 94 -6.01 0.98 16.73
C ASN A 94 -6.16 -0.56 16.81
N GLY A 95 -6.48 -1.20 15.69
CA GLY A 95 -6.69 -2.65 15.60
C GLY A 95 -8.09 -3.13 15.97
N ILE A 96 -8.93 -2.28 16.56
CA ILE A 96 -10.29 -2.66 16.93
C ILE A 96 -11.13 -2.91 15.68
N GLY A 97 -11.73 -4.10 15.59
CA GLY A 97 -12.56 -4.50 14.45
C GLY A 97 -11.80 -4.95 13.20
N ASN A 98 -10.47 -4.91 13.22
CA ASN A 98 -9.68 -5.48 12.12
C ASN A 98 -9.93 -6.98 11.99
N GLY A 99 -9.94 -7.51 10.77
CA GLY A 99 -10.13 -8.94 10.57
C GLY A 99 -10.54 -9.33 9.16
N TYR A 100 -10.80 -10.63 9.01
CA TYR A 100 -11.24 -11.23 7.75
C TYR A 100 -12.76 -11.28 7.67
N PHE A 101 -13.32 -10.70 6.62
CA PHE A 101 -14.76 -10.66 6.35
C PHE A 101 -15.07 -11.33 5.04
N LYS A 102 -16.14 -12.15 5.03
CA LYS A 102 -16.60 -12.84 3.84
C LYS A 102 -17.27 -11.85 2.89
N VAL A 103 -16.74 -11.70 1.70
CA VAL A 103 -17.21 -10.72 0.70
C VAL A 103 -18.10 -11.36 -0.36
N LEU A 104 -18.23 -12.70 -0.34
CA LEU A 104 -19.00 -13.43 -1.34
C LEU A 104 -20.49 -13.43 -1.03
N LYS A 105 -21.26 -12.90 -1.97
CA LYS A 105 -22.71 -12.90 -2.01
C LYS A 105 -23.37 -12.15 -0.86
N PHE A 106 -23.25 -10.82 -0.88
CA PHE A 106 -24.37 -10.06 -0.39
C PHE A 106 -25.50 -10.29 -1.40
N PRO A 107 -26.65 -10.87 -0.99
CA PRO A 107 -27.83 -10.81 -1.82
C PRO A 107 -28.04 -9.34 -2.16
N SER A 108 -28.47 -9.07 -3.36
CA SER A 108 -28.98 -7.76 -3.78
C SER A 108 -30.27 -7.46 -2.99
N ASP A 109 -30.10 -7.23 -1.72
CA ASP A 109 -31.13 -6.68 -0.85
C ASP A 109 -31.10 -5.18 -1.15
N GLU A 110 -32.07 -4.71 -1.85
CA GLU A 110 -32.19 -3.33 -2.35
C GLU A 110 -32.05 -2.25 -1.26
N ASN A 111 -32.01 -2.67 0.01
CA ASN A 111 -31.85 -1.83 1.19
C ASN A 111 -30.53 -2.03 1.95
N LYS A 112 -29.63 -2.93 1.56
CA LYS A 112 -28.31 -3.11 2.20
C LYS A 112 -27.24 -2.47 1.34
N ARG A 113 -26.80 -1.28 1.74
CA ARG A 113 -25.59 -0.63 1.24
C ARG A 113 -24.45 -1.64 1.36
N GLY A 114 -23.76 -1.87 0.24
CA GLY A 114 -22.64 -2.80 0.19
C GLY A 114 -21.57 -2.47 1.22
N LEU A 115 -20.63 -3.40 1.44
CA LEU A 115 -19.54 -3.23 2.41
C LEU A 115 -18.75 -1.94 2.14
N PHE A 116 -18.57 -1.59 0.86
CA PHE A 116 -18.01 -0.33 0.37
C PHE A 116 -18.58 -0.02 -1.03
N HIS A 117 -18.64 1.24 -1.38
CA HIS A 117 -19.17 1.72 -2.67
C HIS A 117 -18.11 2.32 -3.58
N SER A 118 -16.92 2.58 -3.05
CA SER A 118 -15.79 3.13 -3.80
C SER A 118 -14.47 2.54 -3.33
N ILE A 119 -13.52 2.50 -4.26
CA ILE A 119 -12.15 2.10 -3.97
C ILE A 119 -11.16 3.10 -4.57
N MET A 120 -10.04 3.29 -3.89
CA MET A 120 -8.86 3.86 -4.52
C MET A 120 -8.04 2.72 -5.12
N TYR A 121 -8.01 2.65 -6.44
CA TYR A 121 -7.39 1.60 -7.24
C TYR A 121 -5.99 2.02 -7.68
N LYS A 122 -5.05 1.08 -7.80
CA LYS A 122 -3.64 1.35 -8.16
C LYS A 122 -2.93 2.25 -7.15
N VAL A 123 -3.13 1.98 -5.86
CA VAL A 123 -2.40 2.63 -4.78
C VAL A 123 -1.02 1.98 -4.66
N VAL A 124 -0.15 2.29 -5.60
CA VAL A 124 1.22 1.77 -5.69
C VAL A 124 2.20 2.92 -5.86
N PRO A 125 3.45 2.78 -5.39
CA PRO A 125 4.47 3.81 -5.61
C PRO A 125 4.67 4.16 -7.09
N ASP A 126 4.98 5.40 -7.38
CA ASP A 126 5.31 5.84 -8.74
C ASP A 126 6.74 5.45 -9.11
N HIS A 127 6.88 4.26 -9.65
CA HIS A 127 8.17 3.76 -10.13
C HIS A 127 8.71 4.50 -11.37
N SER A 128 7.93 5.37 -12.01
CA SER A 128 8.41 6.16 -13.15
C SER A 128 9.34 7.31 -12.76
N LYS A 129 9.27 7.75 -11.51
CA LYS A 129 10.09 8.83 -10.95
C LYS A 129 11.29 8.34 -10.14
N GLY A 130 11.46 7.02 -10.02
CA GLY A 130 12.52 6.42 -9.22
C GLY A 130 13.84 6.31 -9.97
N SER A 131 14.93 6.32 -9.21
CA SER A 131 16.25 6.03 -9.77
C SER A 131 16.40 4.53 -10.05
N GLU A 132 16.91 4.21 -11.23
CA GLU A 132 17.37 2.86 -11.57
C GLU A 132 18.86 2.74 -11.33
N LYS A 133 19.30 1.60 -10.82
CA LYS A 133 20.72 1.29 -10.69
C LYS A 133 21.04 -0.10 -11.20
N TYR A 134 22.11 -0.20 -11.97
CA TYR A 134 22.68 -1.45 -12.44
C TYR A 134 23.94 -1.76 -11.62
N VAL A 135 23.98 -2.91 -11.00
CA VAL A 135 25.12 -3.33 -10.19
C VAL A 135 25.64 -4.67 -10.69
N LYS A 136 26.94 -4.75 -10.90
CA LYS A 136 27.64 -6.00 -11.21
C LYS A 136 28.50 -6.40 -10.01
N LEU A 137 28.15 -7.51 -9.39
CA LEU A 137 28.91 -8.06 -8.26
C LEU A 137 29.90 -9.12 -8.74
N ASP A 138 31.08 -9.08 -8.16
CA ASP A 138 32.09 -10.10 -8.32
C ASP A 138 32.30 -10.88 -7.01
N ARG A 139 33.42 -11.62 -6.87
CA ARG A 139 33.74 -12.37 -5.65
C ARG A 139 34.13 -11.49 -4.46
N LYS A 140 34.51 -10.24 -4.69
CA LYS A 140 35.06 -9.32 -3.67
C LYS A 140 34.08 -8.21 -3.33
N THR A 141 33.27 -7.78 -4.29
CA THR A 141 32.32 -6.65 -4.16
C THR A 141 30.99 -7.15 -3.62
N ARG A 142 30.44 -6.48 -2.63
CA ARG A 142 29.15 -6.77 -2.01
C ARG A 142 28.16 -5.66 -2.31
N LEU A 143 26.88 -5.98 -2.25
CA LEU A 143 25.81 -5.02 -2.53
C LEU A 143 25.88 -3.81 -1.60
N LYS A 144 26.17 -4.04 -0.31
CA LYS A 144 26.36 -2.97 0.69
C LYS A 144 27.54 -2.03 0.41
N ASP A 145 28.50 -2.47 -0.39
CA ASP A 145 29.70 -1.68 -0.71
C ASP A 145 29.50 -0.78 -1.92
N VAL A 146 28.44 -1.02 -2.70
CA VAL A 146 28.11 -0.32 -3.95
C VAL A 146 26.81 0.46 -3.90
N LEU A 147 26.02 0.29 -2.86
CA LEU A 147 24.82 1.08 -2.58
C LEU A 147 25.05 2.01 -1.39
N THR A 148 24.70 3.26 -1.55
CA THR A 148 24.62 4.21 -0.43
C THR A 148 23.37 3.94 0.40
N ILE A 149 23.32 4.43 1.64
CA ILE A 149 22.13 4.31 2.51
C ILE A 149 20.91 4.94 1.82
N SER A 150 21.07 6.12 1.22
CA SER A 150 19.99 6.79 0.50
C SER A 150 19.48 5.95 -0.69
N GLU A 151 20.38 5.31 -1.45
CA GLU A 151 19.98 4.43 -2.54
C GLU A 151 19.24 3.19 -2.03
N MET A 152 19.64 2.62 -0.90
CA MET A 152 18.95 1.48 -0.30
C MET A 152 17.50 1.80 0.10
N GLU A 153 17.21 3.07 0.38
CA GLU A 153 15.89 3.54 0.80
C GLU A 153 15.04 4.08 -0.36
N THR A 154 15.67 4.56 -1.44
CA THR A 154 14.97 5.32 -2.49
C THR A 154 15.02 4.70 -3.87
N LEU A 155 15.83 3.65 -4.10
CA LEU A 155 15.88 2.96 -5.38
C LEU A 155 14.55 2.25 -5.67
N HIS A 156 13.97 2.54 -6.83
CA HIS A 156 12.75 1.89 -7.31
C HIS A 156 13.04 0.69 -8.20
N SER A 157 14.22 0.67 -8.83
CA SER A 157 14.64 -0.45 -9.67
C SER A 157 16.12 -0.72 -9.44
N LEU A 158 16.44 -1.95 -9.09
CA LEU A 158 17.80 -2.41 -8.89
C LEU A 158 18.03 -3.69 -9.68
N LYS A 159 18.86 -3.61 -10.72
CA LYS A 159 19.29 -4.76 -11.50
C LYS A 159 20.65 -5.21 -11.05
N VAL A 160 20.72 -6.38 -10.47
CA VAL A 160 21.96 -6.97 -9.97
C VAL A 160 22.38 -8.13 -10.86
N THR A 161 23.63 -8.14 -11.29
CA THR A 161 24.24 -9.24 -12.03
C THR A 161 25.49 -9.73 -11.30
N GLY A 162 25.87 -10.98 -11.55
CA GLY A 162 27.05 -11.59 -10.94
C GLY A 162 26.71 -12.50 -9.76
N ARG A 163 27.60 -12.55 -8.74
CA ARG A 163 27.47 -13.48 -7.62
C ARG A 163 26.95 -12.81 -6.36
N LEU A 164 25.74 -13.17 -6.01
CA LEU A 164 25.13 -12.83 -4.71
C LEU A 164 25.55 -13.84 -3.63
N ASN A 165 25.71 -13.37 -2.41
CA ASN A 165 25.82 -14.21 -1.21
C ASN A 165 24.62 -14.00 -0.28
N GLY A 166 24.59 -14.74 0.85
CA GLY A 166 23.50 -14.65 1.81
C GLY A 166 23.29 -13.25 2.40
N ALA A 167 24.35 -12.46 2.58
CA ALA A 167 24.24 -11.08 3.07
C ALA A 167 23.65 -10.14 2.02
N ASP A 168 23.98 -10.33 0.74
CA ASP A 168 23.40 -9.57 -0.36
C ASP A 168 21.89 -9.87 -0.50
N ILE A 169 21.52 -11.15 -0.39
CA ILE A 169 20.12 -11.58 -0.41
C ILE A 169 19.36 -10.99 0.78
N LYS A 170 19.94 -11.00 1.97
CA LYS A 170 19.34 -10.39 3.16
C LYS A 170 19.13 -8.90 2.98
N LEU A 171 20.09 -8.19 2.39
CA LEU A 171 19.97 -6.77 2.09
C LEU A 171 18.83 -6.49 1.06
N LEU A 172 18.79 -7.25 -0.03
CA LEU A 172 17.73 -7.12 -1.04
C LEU A 172 16.33 -7.35 -0.44
N ARG A 173 16.19 -8.33 0.44
CA ARG A 173 14.93 -8.58 1.16
C ARG A 173 14.50 -7.39 2.01
N ARG A 174 15.44 -6.79 2.76
CA ARG A 174 15.17 -5.59 3.57
C ARG A 174 14.79 -4.40 2.70
N MET A 175 15.48 -4.18 1.58
CA MET A 175 15.11 -3.13 0.61
C MET A 175 13.73 -3.37 -0.01
N ALA A 176 13.30 -4.62 -0.15
CA ALA A 176 11.97 -5.00 -0.60
C ALA A 176 10.90 -4.99 0.51
N GLY A 177 11.23 -4.49 1.71
CA GLY A 177 10.28 -4.38 2.82
C GLY A 177 10.12 -5.63 3.68
N ALA A 178 10.95 -6.67 3.48
CA ALA A 178 10.91 -7.85 4.35
C ALA A 178 11.48 -7.56 5.74
N VAL A 179 10.75 -7.86 6.80
CA VAL A 179 11.19 -7.78 8.19
C VAL A 179 11.76 -9.13 8.61
N ASP A 180 12.97 -9.13 9.14
CA ASP A 180 13.59 -10.31 9.76
C ASP A 180 13.05 -10.47 11.20
N ASP A 181 11.96 -11.16 11.39
CA ASP A 181 11.53 -11.62 12.71
C ASP A 181 12.17 -12.99 12.97
N GLY A 182 13.29 -12.99 13.62
CA GLY A 182 14.06 -14.10 14.16
C GLY A 182 13.80 -15.58 13.79
N ASP A 183 12.62 -15.96 13.30
CA ASP A 183 12.28 -17.28 12.73
C ASP A 183 11.02 -17.27 11.81
N TYR A 184 10.32 -16.13 11.65
CA TYR A 184 9.18 -16.01 10.76
C TYR A 184 9.39 -14.86 9.77
N MET A 185 9.44 -15.19 8.48
CA MET A 185 9.41 -14.20 7.43
C MET A 185 7.96 -13.79 7.16
N SER A 186 7.60 -12.59 7.61
CA SER A 186 6.40 -11.93 7.12
C SER A 186 6.76 -11.03 5.94
N TRP A 187 6.10 -11.23 4.83
CA TRP A 187 6.15 -10.32 3.70
C TRP A 187 5.11 -9.25 3.92
N ILE A 188 5.54 -8.02 4.10
CA ILE A 188 4.70 -6.84 3.95
C ILE A 188 5.06 -6.28 2.57
N GLY A 189 4.30 -6.67 1.58
CA GLY A 189 4.41 -6.16 0.21
C GLY A 189 3.18 -5.39 -0.16
#